data_b4e3883f3b2a7a1b14cc0281f0dca92e
#
_entry.id   b4e3883f3b2a7a1b14cc0281f0dca92e
#
_cell.length_a   1.000
_cell.length_b   1.000
_cell.length_c   1.000
_cell.angle_alpha   90.00
_cell.angle_beta   90.00
_cell.angle_gamma   90.00
#
_symmetry.space_group_name_H-M   'P 1'
#
loop_
_entity.id
_entity.type
_entity.pdbx_description
1 polymer ?
#
loop_
_entity_poly.entity_id
_entity_poly.type
_entity_poly.pdbx_seq_one_letter_code
_entity_poly.pdbx_strand_id
1 'polypeptide(L)' 'MIKKSKRDMAYEIDVDVSTLYNWRKYKPNLYRIVMLGFKFDELLEKQKKDYEELLHMEKQIQEEISKFNKD' A
#
# COMPACT_ATOMS: atom_id res chain seq x y z
N MET A 1 3.54 7.71 3.71
CA MET A 1 2.67 6.54 3.87
C MET A 1 2.44 6.25 5.34
N ILE A 2 1.19 6.22 5.76
CA ILE A 2 0.86 5.97 7.17
C ILE A 2 0.82 4.47 7.40
N LYS A 3 1.65 4.02 8.34
CA LYS A 3 1.70 2.62 8.71
C LYS A 3 0.47 2.26 9.53
N LYS A 4 -0.23 1.21 9.15
CA LYS A 4 -1.41 0.78 9.91
C LYS A 4 -1.01 0.26 11.28
N SER A 5 -1.75 0.68 12.31
CA SER A 5 -1.58 0.14 13.65
C SER A 5 -2.23 -1.24 13.74
N LYS A 6 -1.93 -1.98 14.80
CA LYS A 6 -2.59 -3.28 15.05
C LYS A 6 -4.09 -3.12 15.21
N ARG A 7 -4.52 -2.01 15.79
CA ARG A 7 -5.95 -1.71 15.95
C ARG A 7 -6.63 -1.51 14.59
N ASP A 8 -5.97 -0.78 13.69
CA ASP A 8 -6.48 -0.56 12.34
C ASP A 8 -6.57 -1.87 11.56
N MET A 9 -5.56 -2.72 11.70
CA MET A 9 -5.55 -4.05 11.07
C MET A 9 -6.70 -4.90 11.56
N ALA A 10 -6.92 -4.92 12.88
CA ALA A 10 -8.00 -5.69 13.48
C ALA A 10 -9.37 -5.22 12.98
N TYR A 11 -9.55 -3.91 12.89
CA TYR A 11 -10.77 -3.33 12.37
C TYR A 11 -11.01 -3.77 10.92
N GLU A 12 -9.97 -3.73 10.11
CA GLU A 12 -10.07 -4.06 8.68
C GLU A 12 -10.47 -5.51 8.42
N ILE A 13 -9.97 -6.45 9.24
CA ILE A 13 -10.31 -7.86 9.11
C ILE A 13 -11.42 -8.30 10.05
N ASP A 14 -12.08 -7.33 10.70
CA ASP A 14 -13.26 -7.55 11.52
C ASP A 14 -13.00 -8.50 12.70
N VAL A 15 -11.91 -8.27 13.40
CA VAL A 15 -11.59 -8.99 14.63
C VAL A 15 -11.21 -8.00 15.73
N ASP A 16 -11.26 -8.45 16.98
CA ASP A 16 -10.77 -7.67 18.10
C ASP A 16 -9.24 -7.60 18.06
N VAL A 17 -8.67 -6.47 18.47
CA VAL A 17 -7.21 -6.30 18.51
C VAL A 17 -6.55 -7.35 19.42
N SER A 18 -7.21 -7.77 20.49
CA SER A 18 -6.72 -8.83 21.35
C SER A 18 -6.57 -10.15 20.61
N THR A 19 -7.41 -10.38 19.60
CA THR A 19 -7.33 -11.59 18.75
C THR A 19 -6.02 -11.61 17.97
N LEU A 20 -5.60 -10.47 17.42
CA LEU A 20 -4.31 -10.38 16.72
C LEU A 20 -3.15 -10.71 17.67
N TYR A 21 -3.17 -10.16 18.88
CA TYR A 21 -2.12 -10.45 19.85
C TYR A 21 -2.13 -11.91 20.28
N ASN A 22 -3.31 -12.53 20.38
CA ASN A 22 -3.43 -13.95 20.68
C ASN A 22 -2.85 -14.80 19.55
N TRP A 23 -3.08 -14.42 18.31
CA TRP A 23 -2.51 -15.14 17.16
C TRP A 23 -0.99 -15.08 17.18
N ARG A 24 -0.41 -13.95 17.55
CA ARG A 24 1.04 -13.82 17.65
C ARG A 24 1.62 -14.81 18.66
N LYS A 25 0.90 -15.04 19.75
CA LYS A 25 1.35 -15.94 20.83
C LYS A 25 1.03 -17.40 20.54
N TYR A 26 -0.20 -17.67 20.11
CA TYR A 26 -0.70 -19.05 20.01
C TYR A 26 -0.80 -19.58 18.59
N LYS A 27 -0.83 -18.73 17.59
CA LYS A 27 -0.93 -19.11 16.18
C LYS A 27 0.07 -18.31 15.35
N PRO A 28 1.37 -18.51 15.58
CA PRO A 28 2.39 -17.65 14.95
C PRO A 28 2.39 -17.71 13.43
N ASN A 29 2.09 -18.85 12.82
CA ASN A 29 2.02 -18.94 11.36
C ASN A 29 0.86 -18.14 10.79
N LEU A 30 -0.30 -18.20 11.45
CA LEU A 30 -1.45 -17.39 11.03
C LEU A 30 -1.12 -15.90 11.15
N TYR A 31 -0.53 -15.51 12.26
CA TYR A 31 -0.11 -14.11 12.46
C TYR A 31 0.84 -13.67 11.37
N ARG A 32 1.83 -14.51 11.05
CA ARG A 32 2.81 -14.20 10.00
C ARG A 32 2.14 -13.98 8.64
N ILE A 33 1.22 -14.85 8.27
CA ILE A 33 0.52 -14.75 6.98
C ILE A 33 -0.32 -13.48 6.92
N VAL A 34 -1.03 -13.16 8.00
CA VAL A 34 -1.85 -11.95 8.06
C VAL A 34 -0.99 -10.70 7.97
N MET A 35 0.13 -10.65 8.67
CA MET A 35 1.04 -9.51 8.61
C MET A 35 1.66 -9.35 7.22
N LEU A 36 2.00 -10.45 6.56
CA LEU A 36 2.51 -10.41 5.18
C LEU A 36 1.45 -9.87 4.22
N GLY A 37 0.19 -10.23 4.43
CA GLY A 37 -0.92 -9.70 3.63
C GLY A 37 -1.04 -8.18 3.75
N PHE A 38 -0.97 -7.65 4.96
CA PHE A 38 -1.01 -6.20 5.17
C PHE A 38 0.19 -5.50 4.53
N LYS A 39 1.36 -6.12 4.64
CA LYS A 39 2.57 -5.57 4.01
C LYS A 39 2.45 -5.54 2.50
N PHE A 40 1.88 -6.59 1.93
CA PHE A 40 1.64 -6.66 0.49
C PHE A 40 0.70 -5.55 0.02
N ASP A 41 -0.38 -5.30 0.77
CA ASP A 41 -1.30 -4.21 0.45
C ASP A 41 -0.61 -2.85 0.47
N GLU A 42 0.26 -2.60 1.46
CA GLU A 42 1.03 -1.36 1.52
C GLU A 42 1.90 -1.18 0.27
N LEU A 43 2.56 -2.25 -0.16
CA LEU A 43 3.42 -2.22 -1.35
C LEU A 43 2.62 -1.97 -2.62
N LEU A 44 1.44 -2.58 -2.74
CA LEU A 44 0.57 -2.36 -3.89
C LEU A 44 0.14 -0.90 -3.98
N GLU A 45 -0.26 -0.29 -2.88
CA GLU A 45 -0.64 1.11 -2.86
C GLU A 45 0.52 2.03 -3.24
N LYS A 46 1.70 1.74 -2.74
CA LYS A 46 2.89 2.51 -3.06
C LYS A 46 3.23 2.43 -4.53
N GLN A 47 3.21 1.22 -5.11
CA GLN A 47 3.51 1.03 -6.52
C GLN A 47 2.49 1.71 -7.43
N LYS A 48 1.22 1.67 -7.06
CA LYS A 48 0.18 2.36 -7.80
C LYS A 48 0.41 3.86 -7.81
N LYS A 49 0.76 4.42 -6.66
CA LYS A 49 1.05 5.84 -6.53
C LYS A 49 2.26 6.26 -7.36
N ASP A 50 3.34 5.47 -7.30
CA ASP A 50 4.55 5.71 -8.08
C ASP A 50 4.26 5.67 -9.58
N TYR A 51 3.44 4.72 -10.02
CA TYR A 51 3.04 4.60 -11.41
C TYR A 51 2.25 5.83 -11.88
N GLU A 52 1.32 6.30 -11.05
CA GLU A 52 0.54 7.50 -11.37
C GLU A 52 1.43 8.74 -11.50
N GLU A 53 2.43 8.88 -10.63
CA GLU A 53 3.39 9.97 -10.70
C GLU A 53 4.20 9.91 -12.00
N LEU A 54 4.66 8.72 -12.38
CA LEU A 54 5.41 8.54 -13.62
C LEU A 54 4.58 8.89 -14.85
N LEU A 55 3.30 8.48 -14.87
CA LEU A 55 2.39 8.84 -15.95
C LEU A 55 2.21 10.36 -16.05
N HIS A 56 2.09 11.02 -14.93
CA HIS A 56 1.95 12.48 -14.90
C HIS A 56 3.19 13.18 -15.45
N MET A 57 4.38 12.71 -15.07
CA MET A 57 5.64 13.24 -15.58
C MET A 57 5.77 13.02 -17.09
N GLU A 58 5.41 11.85 -17.58
CA GLU A 58 5.44 11.56 -19.01
C GLU A 58 4.54 12.50 -19.80
N LYS A 59 3.34 12.74 -19.28
CA LYS A 59 2.40 13.67 -19.91
C LYS A 59 2.97 15.08 -19.98
N GLN A 60 3.61 15.54 -18.92
CA GLN A 60 4.24 16.86 -18.90
C GLN A 60 5.37 16.96 -19.93
N ILE A 61 6.18 15.93 -20.05
CA ILE A 61 7.27 15.90 -21.03
C ILE A 61 6.71 15.96 -22.45
N GLN A 62 5.66 15.22 -22.75
CA GLN A 62 5.04 15.21 -24.06
C GLN A 62 4.44 16.55 -24.41
N GLU A 63 3.81 17.23 -23.46
CA GLU A 63 3.29 18.58 -23.66
C GLU A 63 4.41 19.57 -23.97
N GLU A 64 5.53 19.45 -23.28
CA GLU A 64 6.70 20.28 -23.52
C GLU A 64 7.25 20.08 -24.94
N ILE A 65 7.36 18.82 -25.37
CA ILE A 65 7.82 18.49 -26.72
C ILE A 65 6.88 19.08 -27.78
N SER A 66 5.57 18.94 -27.56
CA SER A 66 4.58 19.49 -28.49
C SER A 66 4.71 21.01 -28.66
N LYS A 67 5.02 21.71 -27.59
CA LYS A 67 5.21 23.17 -27.64
C LYS A 67 6.41 23.56 -28.51
N PHE A 68 7.49 22.80 -28.40
CA PHE A 68 8.68 23.10 -29.19
C PHE A 68 8.57 22.67 -30.65
N ASN A 69 7.77 21.67 -30.97
CA ASN A 69 7.56 21.21 -32.34
C ASN A 69 6.41 21.87 -33.06
N LYS A 70 5.81 22.85 -32.42
CA LYS A 70 4.68 23.58 -32.98
C LYS A 70 5.20 24.72 -33.91
N ASP A 71 4.97 24.59 -35.16
CA ASP A 71 5.28 25.65 -36.15
C ASP A 71 4.10 26.55 -36.34
#